data_5968b320dbc516a2bae0d7e9572ed5a1
#
_entry.id   5968b320dbc516a2bae0d7e9572ed5a1
#
_cell.length_a   1.000
_cell.length_b   1.000
_cell.length_c   1.000
_cell.angle_alpha   90.00
_cell.angle_beta   90.00
_cell.angle_gamma   90.00
#
_symmetry.space_group_name_H-M   'P 1'
#
loop_
_entity.id
_entity.type
_entity.pdbx_description
1 polymer ?
#
loop_
_entity_poly.entity_id
_entity_poly.type
_entity_poly.pdbx_seq_one_letter_code
_entity_poly.pdbx_strand_id
1 'polypeptide(L)'
;MKVFDVVIIGGGLSGSSTALNLSKKGYSVLIIEKEKSQDYKPCAGGMASSMQKFLPLDITDSIESKIKNVEFRWKASDNIIADLTGESPFWIIKREKLDQLLLDDSLSNGVQIIRPLLIEKIIKRNDKWEITCNNKFTYISEFLVIADGSQSQWAGYFNLGPRKPKFANTISLRLKGLGEIPRDAVRFEFGFIKYGFAWAF
;
A
#
# COMPACT_ATOMS: atom_id res chain seq x y z
N MET A 1 -16.86 -16.44 19.57
CA MET A 1 -16.90 -15.53 18.41
C MET A 1 -16.54 -14.11 18.88
N LYS A 2 -15.69 -13.40 18.16
CA LYS A 2 -15.38 -11.99 18.45
C LYS A 2 -16.10 -11.11 17.43
N VAL A 3 -16.68 -10.02 17.89
CA VAL A 3 -17.47 -9.09 17.06
C VAL A 3 -16.73 -7.77 16.98
N PHE A 4 -16.69 -7.20 15.77
CA PHE A 4 -16.09 -5.91 15.44
C PHE A 4 -17.07 -5.09 14.59
N ASP A 5 -16.91 -3.77 14.57
CA ASP A 5 -17.63 -2.95 13.60
C ASP A 5 -17.10 -3.22 12.19
N VAL A 6 -15.78 -3.32 12.05
CA VAL A 6 -15.11 -3.53 10.77
C VAL A 6 -14.04 -4.61 10.85
N VAL A 7 -14.07 -5.57 9.92
CA VAL A 7 -12.94 -6.47 9.65
C VAL A 7 -12.29 -6.08 8.33
N ILE A 8 -10.98 -5.96 8.34
CA ILE A 8 -10.16 -5.60 7.18
C ILE A 8 -9.28 -6.79 6.82
N ILE A 9 -9.32 -7.22 5.57
CA ILE A 9 -8.47 -8.29 5.04
C ILE A 9 -7.26 -7.66 4.38
N GLY A 10 -6.08 -7.94 4.94
CA GLY A 10 -4.79 -7.39 4.52
C GLY A 10 -4.33 -6.19 5.34
N GLY A 11 -3.12 -6.30 5.90
CA GLY A 11 -2.46 -5.29 6.74
C GLY A 11 -1.44 -4.43 6.01
N GLY A 12 -1.50 -4.35 4.67
CA GLY A 12 -0.67 -3.45 3.87
C GLY A 12 -1.10 -1.99 3.99
N LEU A 13 -0.50 -1.10 3.19
CA LEU A 13 -0.74 0.34 3.20
C LEU A 13 -2.23 0.70 3.20
N SER A 14 -3.02 0.08 2.31
CA SER A 14 -4.46 0.37 2.19
C SER A 14 -5.24 -0.09 3.43
N GLY A 15 -4.94 -1.30 3.93
CA GLY A 15 -5.64 -1.84 5.10
C GLY A 15 -5.28 -1.09 6.38
N SER A 16 -4.00 -0.84 6.64
CA SER A 16 -3.54 -0.10 7.83
C SER A 16 -4.03 1.35 7.81
N SER A 17 -3.98 2.03 6.66
CA SER A 17 -4.51 3.39 6.52
C SER A 17 -6.03 3.45 6.76
N THR A 18 -6.79 2.48 6.25
CA THR A 18 -8.23 2.37 6.50
C THR A 18 -8.50 2.11 7.97
N ALA A 19 -7.79 1.17 8.58
CA ALA A 19 -7.93 0.82 9.98
C ALA A 19 -7.69 2.02 10.90
N LEU A 20 -6.60 2.75 10.64
CA LEU A 20 -6.25 3.95 11.40
C LEU A 20 -7.33 5.03 11.32
N ASN A 21 -7.83 5.31 10.12
CA ASN A 21 -8.88 6.31 9.94
C ASN A 21 -10.19 5.92 10.62
N LEU A 22 -10.52 4.64 10.65
CA LEU A 22 -11.73 4.14 11.30
C LEU A 22 -11.58 4.12 12.82
N SER A 23 -10.44 3.67 13.35
CA SER A 23 -10.19 3.64 14.80
C SER A 23 -10.20 5.04 15.41
N LYS A 24 -9.62 6.03 14.73
CA LYS A 24 -9.70 7.45 15.15
C LYS A 24 -11.12 8.02 15.17
N LYS A 25 -12.07 7.34 14.52
CA LYS A 25 -13.51 7.67 14.58
C LYS A 25 -14.28 6.83 15.62
N GLY A 26 -13.56 6.00 16.39
CA GLY A 26 -14.14 5.21 17.48
C GLY A 26 -14.68 3.84 17.08
N TYR A 27 -14.48 3.39 15.83
CA TYR A 27 -14.88 2.05 15.41
C TYR A 27 -13.94 0.99 15.93
N SER A 28 -14.47 -0.16 16.34
CA SER A 28 -13.71 -1.35 16.66
C SER A 28 -13.26 -2.05 15.39
N VAL A 29 -11.95 -2.14 15.16
CA VAL A 29 -11.37 -2.63 13.91
C VAL A 29 -10.47 -3.83 14.15
N LEU A 30 -10.63 -4.87 13.33
CA LEU A 30 -9.72 -6.00 13.24
C LEU A 30 -9.07 -6.05 11.86
N ILE A 31 -7.75 -6.17 11.81
CA ILE A 31 -6.99 -6.53 10.61
C ILE A 31 -6.66 -8.03 10.66
N ILE A 32 -6.96 -8.75 9.59
CA ILE A 32 -6.51 -10.13 9.37
C ILE A 32 -5.46 -10.11 8.27
N GLU A 33 -4.22 -10.50 8.61
CA GLU A 33 -3.08 -10.50 7.68
C GLU A 33 -2.50 -11.91 7.55
N LYS A 34 -2.26 -12.34 6.31
CA LYS A 34 -1.72 -13.67 6.01
C LYS A 34 -0.22 -13.77 6.26
N GLU A 35 0.51 -12.69 6.10
CA GLU A 35 1.95 -12.65 6.28
C GLU A 35 2.33 -12.50 7.76
N LYS A 36 3.40 -13.16 8.17
CA LYS A 36 3.90 -13.12 9.55
C LYS A 36 4.46 -11.75 9.91
N SER A 37 5.11 -11.09 8.99
CA SER A 37 5.74 -9.78 9.16
C SER A 37 5.36 -8.85 8.00
N GLN A 38 5.64 -7.57 8.15
CA GLN A 38 5.56 -6.63 7.03
C GLN A 38 6.85 -6.76 6.20
N ASP A 39 6.94 -7.87 5.46
CA ASP A 39 8.08 -8.08 4.60
C ASP A 39 8.14 -7.04 3.47
N TYR A 40 9.36 -6.87 2.96
CA TYR A 40 9.60 -5.97 1.83
C TYR A 40 8.61 -6.24 0.69
N LYS A 41 7.77 -5.26 0.41
CA LYS A 41 6.90 -5.28 -0.78
C LYS A 41 7.55 -4.41 -1.85
N PRO A 42 7.87 -4.97 -3.03
CA PRO A 42 8.46 -4.18 -4.12
C PRO A 42 7.61 -2.94 -4.41
N CYS A 43 8.23 -1.78 -4.29
CA CYS A 43 7.59 -0.50 -4.55
C CYS A 43 8.67 0.53 -4.89
N ALA A 44 8.43 1.34 -5.90
CA ALA A 44 9.31 2.45 -6.24
C ALA A 44 9.28 3.59 -5.21
N GLY A 45 8.24 3.63 -4.37
CA GLY A 45 8.12 4.61 -3.30
C GLY A 45 7.58 5.97 -3.73
N GLY A 46 7.30 6.19 -5.01
CA GLY A 46 6.80 7.46 -5.49
C GLY A 46 5.41 7.80 -4.93
N MET A 47 5.25 8.97 -4.33
CA MET A 47 4.01 9.45 -3.75
C MET A 47 3.84 10.95 -3.97
N ALA A 48 2.64 11.39 -4.36
CA ALA A 48 2.31 12.81 -4.36
C ALA A 48 2.26 13.35 -2.92
N SER A 49 2.91 14.48 -2.65
CA SER A 49 2.93 15.10 -1.31
C SER A 49 1.52 15.42 -0.80
N SER A 50 0.60 15.73 -1.72
CA SER A 50 -0.81 15.97 -1.41
C SER A 50 -1.53 14.78 -0.76
N MET A 51 -0.98 13.56 -0.87
CA MET A 51 -1.53 12.38 -0.21
C MET A 51 -1.39 12.43 1.31
N GLN A 52 -0.47 13.23 1.85
CA GLN A 52 -0.29 13.45 3.30
C GLN A 52 -1.62 13.84 3.98
N LYS A 53 -2.46 14.64 3.32
CA LYS A 53 -3.74 15.09 3.87
C LYS A 53 -4.74 13.96 4.20
N PHE A 54 -4.57 12.79 3.59
CA PHE A 54 -5.41 11.60 3.83
C PHE A 54 -4.84 10.66 4.90
N LEU A 55 -3.63 10.93 5.37
CA LEU A 55 -2.97 10.16 6.42
C LEU A 55 -3.05 10.94 7.72
N PRO A 56 -3.75 10.44 8.75
CA PRO A 56 -3.96 11.16 10.01
C PRO A 56 -2.75 11.04 10.96
N LEU A 57 -1.53 10.98 10.43
CA LEU A 57 -0.26 10.93 11.15
C LEU A 57 0.84 11.64 10.33
N ASP A 58 1.91 12.02 11.00
CA ASP A 58 3.11 12.53 10.35
C ASP A 58 3.92 11.37 9.77
N ILE A 59 4.24 11.45 8.48
CA ILE A 59 5.03 10.45 7.75
C ILE A 59 6.44 10.92 7.39
N THR A 60 6.89 12.04 7.96
CA THR A 60 8.17 12.69 7.62
C THR A 60 9.34 11.71 7.69
N ASP A 61 9.38 10.84 8.70
CA ASP A 61 10.43 9.84 8.88
C ASP A 61 10.47 8.77 7.78
N SER A 62 9.40 8.62 7.03
CA SER A 62 9.34 7.70 5.90
C SER A 62 9.80 8.33 4.59
N ILE A 63 9.93 9.67 4.52
CA ILE A 63 10.34 10.38 3.30
C ILE A 63 11.85 10.21 3.12
N GLU A 64 12.25 9.61 2.01
CA GLU A 64 13.66 9.44 1.63
C GLU A 64 14.18 10.64 0.83
N SER A 65 13.36 11.12 -0.10
CA SER A 65 13.70 12.27 -0.94
C SER A 65 12.45 13.08 -1.29
N LYS A 66 12.66 14.40 -1.38
CA LYS A 66 11.67 15.36 -1.90
C LYS A 66 12.12 15.78 -3.28
N ILE A 67 11.34 15.42 -4.30
CA ILE A 67 11.73 15.52 -5.69
C ILE A 67 11.39 16.91 -6.24
N LYS A 68 12.36 17.52 -6.92
CA LYS A 68 12.24 18.80 -7.60
C LYS A 68 12.25 18.66 -9.12
N ASN A 69 12.92 17.64 -9.63
CA ASN A 69 13.10 17.45 -11.07
C ASN A 69 12.65 16.06 -11.50
N VAL A 70 12.03 16.00 -12.67
CA VAL A 70 11.69 14.74 -13.36
C VAL A 70 12.37 14.72 -14.69
N GLU A 71 13.21 13.74 -14.90
CA GLU A 71 13.90 13.52 -16.16
C GLU A 71 13.18 12.44 -16.98
N PHE A 72 12.83 12.75 -18.19
CA PHE A 72 12.28 11.81 -19.16
C PHE A 72 13.31 11.56 -20.27
N ARG A 73 13.59 10.30 -20.57
CA ARG A 73 14.52 9.90 -21.64
C ARG A 73 13.85 8.95 -22.63
N TRP A 74 14.32 9.01 -23.85
CA TRP A 74 13.98 8.05 -24.89
C TRP A 74 15.24 7.37 -25.40
N LYS A 75 15.37 6.05 -25.16
CA LYS A 75 16.54 5.22 -25.57
C LYS A 75 17.88 5.83 -25.14
N ALA A 76 17.94 6.35 -23.93
CA ALA A 76 19.10 6.98 -23.32
C ALA A 76 19.66 8.21 -24.07
N SER A 77 18.93 8.75 -25.03
CA SER A 77 19.42 9.89 -25.84
C SER A 77 18.63 11.16 -25.59
N ASP A 78 17.41 11.23 -26.08
CA ASP A 78 16.59 12.42 -25.94
C ASP A 78 16.22 12.65 -24.47
N ASN A 79 16.53 13.83 -23.96
CA ASN A 79 16.36 14.17 -22.55
C ASN A 79 15.49 15.41 -22.41
N ILE A 80 14.42 15.27 -21.63
CA ILE A 80 13.56 16.37 -21.20
C ILE A 80 13.59 16.41 -19.69
N ILE A 81 13.97 17.53 -19.11
CA ILE A 81 13.92 17.76 -17.68
C ILE A 81 12.75 18.70 -17.39
N ALA A 82 11.86 18.28 -16.52
CA ALA A 82 10.76 19.07 -16.02
C ALA A 82 11.02 19.46 -14.57
N ASP A 83 11.04 20.75 -14.29
CA ASP A 83 11.07 21.27 -12.94
C ASP A 83 9.67 21.20 -12.31
N LEU A 84 9.58 20.60 -11.15
CA LEU A 84 8.34 20.55 -10.40
C LEU A 84 8.15 21.85 -9.64
N THR A 85 7.05 22.51 -9.88
CA THR A 85 6.72 23.78 -9.19
C THR A 85 6.11 23.51 -7.81
N GLY A 86 6.41 24.42 -6.84
CA GLY A 86 5.88 24.34 -5.47
C GLY A 86 6.82 23.63 -4.51
N GLU A 87 6.32 23.37 -3.28
CA GLU A 87 7.11 22.72 -2.22
C GLU A 87 7.20 21.21 -2.43
N SER A 88 8.02 20.78 -3.41
CA SER A 88 8.31 19.36 -3.67
C SER A 88 7.05 18.49 -3.76
N PRO A 89 6.25 18.60 -4.83
CA PRO A 89 4.95 17.95 -4.94
C PRO A 89 5.04 16.43 -5.05
N PHE A 90 6.26 15.87 -5.21
CA PHE A 90 6.48 14.43 -5.32
C PHE A 90 7.58 13.99 -4.36
N TRP A 91 7.31 12.92 -3.59
CA TRP A 91 8.21 12.36 -2.61
C TRP A 91 8.57 10.92 -2.95
N ILE A 92 9.76 10.50 -2.57
CA ILE A 92 10.15 9.09 -2.52
C ILE A 92 10.07 8.62 -1.09
N ILE A 93 9.26 7.60 -0.86
CA ILE A 93 8.94 7.06 0.45
C ILE A 93 9.60 5.70 0.64
N LYS A 94 10.19 5.49 1.80
CA LYS A 94 10.56 4.15 2.28
C LYS A 94 9.31 3.42 2.74
N ARG A 95 8.80 2.52 1.89
CA ARG A 95 7.56 1.79 2.13
C ARG A 95 7.57 1.02 3.44
N GLU A 96 8.68 0.39 3.79
CA GLU A 96 8.79 -0.36 5.05
C GLU A 96 8.57 0.55 6.26
N LYS A 97 9.12 1.76 6.23
CA LYS A 97 8.91 2.74 7.30
C LYS A 97 7.48 3.25 7.34
N LEU A 98 6.91 3.60 6.19
CA LEU A 98 5.53 4.06 6.11
C LEU A 98 4.54 2.99 6.57
N ASP A 99 4.72 1.74 6.09
CA ASP A 99 3.86 0.62 6.46
C ASP A 99 3.94 0.36 7.97
N GLN A 100 5.14 0.46 8.57
CA GLN A 100 5.34 0.30 10.02
C GLN A 100 4.70 1.46 10.81
N LEU A 101 4.91 2.71 10.42
CA LEU A 101 4.30 3.88 11.06
C LEU A 101 2.77 3.77 11.10
N LEU A 102 2.16 3.42 9.97
CA LEU A 102 0.71 3.24 9.88
C LEU A 102 0.21 2.11 10.79
N LEU A 103 0.95 1.01 10.86
CA LEU A 103 0.58 -0.11 11.70
C LEU A 103 0.71 0.25 13.18
N ASP A 104 1.82 0.86 13.60
CA ASP A 104 2.07 1.22 14.99
C ASP A 104 1.05 2.24 15.50
N ASP A 105 0.73 3.25 14.68
CA ASP A 105 -0.31 4.22 15.04
C ASP A 105 -1.71 3.58 15.06
N SER A 106 -1.99 2.61 14.16
CA SER A 106 -3.23 1.84 14.20
C SER A 106 -3.36 1.05 15.51
N LEU A 107 -2.31 0.32 15.91
CA LEU A 107 -2.30 -0.45 17.15
C LEU A 107 -2.47 0.45 18.37
N SER A 108 -1.78 1.60 18.40
CA SER A 108 -1.89 2.60 19.47
C SER A 108 -3.29 3.20 19.58
N ASN A 109 -4.05 3.19 18.49
CA ASN A 109 -5.46 3.62 18.45
C ASN A 109 -6.45 2.45 18.62
N GLY A 110 -6.01 1.31 19.16
CA GLY A 110 -6.88 0.19 19.54
C GLY A 110 -7.27 -0.78 18.42
N VAL A 111 -6.69 -0.65 17.21
CA VAL A 111 -6.87 -1.64 16.16
C VAL A 111 -6.27 -2.96 16.61
N GLN A 112 -7.01 -4.06 16.42
CA GLN A 112 -6.45 -5.40 16.61
C GLN A 112 -5.91 -5.93 15.29
N ILE A 113 -4.76 -6.61 15.34
CA ILE A 113 -4.21 -7.33 14.20
C ILE A 113 -3.98 -8.78 14.58
N ILE A 114 -4.34 -9.69 13.68
CA ILE A 114 -4.04 -11.11 13.80
C ILE A 114 -3.25 -11.54 12.58
N ARG A 115 -2.04 -12.01 12.82
CA ARG A 115 -1.11 -12.52 11.80
C ARG A 115 -0.13 -13.55 12.38
N PRO A 116 0.32 -14.55 11.61
CA PRO A 116 -0.19 -14.91 10.28
C PRO A 116 -1.52 -15.66 10.40
N LEU A 117 -2.50 -15.30 9.60
CA LEU A 117 -3.81 -15.96 9.60
C LEU A 117 -4.41 -16.00 8.20
N LEU A 118 -4.77 -17.21 7.75
CA LEU A 118 -5.43 -17.42 6.47
C LEU A 118 -6.95 -17.48 6.63
N ILE A 119 -7.65 -16.85 5.72
CA ILE A 119 -9.10 -16.88 5.66
C ILE A 119 -9.52 -18.01 4.74
N GLU A 120 -10.39 -18.89 5.24
CA GLU A 120 -10.93 -20.04 4.51
C GLU A 120 -12.30 -19.72 3.88
N LYS A 121 -13.12 -18.96 4.60
CA LYS A 121 -14.48 -18.69 4.16
C LYS A 121 -14.95 -17.33 4.63
N ILE A 122 -15.69 -16.66 3.75
CA ILE A 122 -16.40 -15.41 4.08
C ILE A 122 -17.84 -15.57 3.60
N ILE A 123 -18.79 -15.34 4.50
CA ILE A 123 -20.23 -15.35 4.17
C ILE A 123 -20.92 -14.14 4.82
N LYS A 124 -22.03 -13.72 4.23
CA LYS A 124 -22.91 -12.74 4.85
C LYS A 124 -24.15 -13.47 5.38
N ARG A 125 -24.44 -13.30 6.67
CA ARG A 125 -25.60 -13.88 7.34
C ARG A 125 -26.19 -12.85 8.30
N ASN A 126 -27.52 -12.67 8.26
CA ASN A 126 -28.25 -11.71 9.11
C ASN A 126 -27.58 -10.33 9.09
N ASP A 127 -27.26 -9.82 7.90
CA ASP A 127 -26.58 -8.55 7.61
C ASP A 127 -25.19 -8.39 8.20
N LYS A 128 -24.62 -9.42 8.80
CA LYS A 128 -23.24 -9.44 9.31
C LYS A 128 -22.35 -10.32 8.46
N TRP A 129 -21.07 -9.96 8.43
CA TRP A 129 -20.03 -10.75 7.80
C TRP A 129 -19.45 -11.75 8.79
N GLU A 130 -19.39 -13.00 8.40
CA GLU A 130 -18.74 -14.09 9.13
C GLU A 130 -17.46 -14.48 8.37
N ILE A 131 -16.31 -14.33 9.02
CA ILE A 131 -14.98 -14.59 8.46
C ILE A 131 -14.38 -15.77 9.21
N THR A 132 -14.34 -16.93 8.59
CA THR A 132 -13.75 -18.15 9.16
C THR A 132 -12.32 -18.32 8.70
N CYS A 133 -11.43 -18.55 9.65
CA CYS A 133 -9.99 -18.67 9.43
C CYS A 133 -9.50 -20.09 9.71
N ASN A 134 -8.28 -20.41 9.23
CA ASN A 134 -7.66 -21.73 9.34
C ASN A 134 -7.38 -22.18 10.80
N ASN A 135 -7.38 -21.27 11.76
CA ASN A 135 -7.35 -21.57 13.19
C ASN A 135 -8.72 -21.98 13.79
N LYS A 136 -9.73 -22.19 12.93
CA LYS A 136 -11.13 -22.51 13.27
C LYS A 136 -11.88 -21.43 14.05
N PHE A 137 -11.31 -20.24 14.22
CA PHE A 137 -12.03 -19.11 14.78
C PHE A 137 -12.84 -18.41 13.68
N THR A 138 -14.00 -17.90 14.07
CA THR A 138 -14.87 -17.06 13.23
C THR A 138 -14.95 -15.67 13.86
N TYR A 139 -14.66 -14.67 13.04
CA TYR A 139 -14.82 -13.25 13.37
C TYR A 139 -16.07 -12.74 12.71
N ILE A 140 -16.80 -11.85 13.40
CA ILE A 140 -18.05 -11.28 12.91
C ILE A 140 -17.88 -9.76 12.81
N SER A 141 -18.39 -9.15 11.73
CA SER A 141 -18.40 -7.70 11.61
C SER A 141 -19.64 -7.19 10.85
N GLU A 142 -19.93 -5.90 11.07
CA GLU A 142 -20.97 -5.21 10.29
C GLU A 142 -20.46 -4.85 8.89
N PHE A 143 -19.19 -4.44 8.82
CA PHE A 143 -18.54 -4.09 7.56
C PHE A 143 -17.32 -4.97 7.31
N LEU A 144 -17.06 -5.23 6.03
CA LEU A 144 -15.91 -5.97 5.54
C LEU A 144 -15.16 -5.11 4.52
N VAL A 145 -13.86 -4.95 4.73
CA VAL A 145 -12.96 -4.27 3.79
C VAL A 145 -11.99 -5.27 3.19
N ILE A 146 -11.93 -5.32 1.86
CA ILE A 146 -10.98 -6.15 1.13
C ILE A 146 -9.79 -5.28 0.72
N ALA A 147 -8.62 -5.53 1.33
CA ALA A 147 -7.38 -4.81 1.11
C ALA A 147 -6.18 -5.76 0.95
N ASP A 148 -6.41 -6.96 0.41
CA ASP A 148 -5.47 -8.08 0.32
C ASP A 148 -4.51 -7.98 -0.88
N GLY A 149 -4.46 -6.84 -1.56
CA GLY A 149 -3.47 -6.47 -2.55
C GLY A 149 -3.82 -6.80 -4.00
N SER A 150 -2.85 -6.65 -4.89
CA SER A 150 -3.06 -6.76 -6.35
C SER A 150 -3.47 -8.15 -6.82
N GLN A 151 -3.14 -9.18 -6.07
CA GLN A 151 -3.52 -10.58 -6.35
C GLN A 151 -4.69 -11.03 -5.44
N SER A 152 -5.61 -10.11 -5.15
CA SER A 152 -6.76 -10.36 -4.30
C SER A 152 -7.63 -11.49 -4.82
N GLN A 153 -7.78 -12.55 -4.04
CA GLN A 153 -8.74 -13.60 -4.32
C GLN A 153 -10.17 -13.17 -3.91
N TRP A 154 -10.29 -12.37 -2.85
CA TRP A 154 -11.58 -11.97 -2.29
C TRP A 154 -12.25 -10.89 -3.13
N ALA A 155 -11.49 -9.96 -3.72
CA ALA A 155 -12.06 -8.99 -4.66
C ALA A 155 -12.70 -9.70 -5.86
N GLY A 156 -12.03 -10.73 -6.40
CA GLY A 156 -12.60 -11.57 -7.47
C GLY A 156 -13.84 -12.35 -7.01
N TYR A 157 -13.81 -12.94 -5.82
CA TYR A 157 -14.91 -13.69 -5.24
C TYR A 157 -16.18 -12.84 -5.08
N PHE A 158 -16.03 -11.60 -4.64
CA PHE A 158 -17.15 -10.66 -4.44
C PHE A 158 -17.47 -9.80 -5.66
N ASN A 159 -16.85 -10.04 -6.81
CA ASN A 159 -17.00 -9.22 -8.03
C ASN A 159 -16.71 -7.72 -7.82
N LEU A 160 -15.73 -7.39 -6.96
CA LEU A 160 -15.33 -6.03 -6.65
C LEU A 160 -14.30 -5.46 -7.64
N GLY A 161 -14.08 -6.10 -8.76
CA GLY A 161 -13.12 -5.70 -9.76
C GLY A 161 -13.42 -6.30 -11.13
N PRO A 162 -12.57 -6.04 -12.13
CA PRO A 162 -12.75 -6.60 -13.46
C PRO A 162 -12.63 -8.12 -13.41
N ARG A 163 -13.51 -8.82 -14.16
CA ARG A 163 -13.50 -10.30 -14.23
C ARG A 163 -12.17 -10.88 -14.74
N LYS A 164 -11.45 -10.10 -15.56
CA LYS A 164 -10.12 -10.46 -16.10
C LYS A 164 -9.18 -9.28 -15.86
N PRO A 165 -8.54 -9.20 -14.70
CA PRO A 165 -7.58 -8.13 -14.42
C PRO A 165 -6.38 -8.23 -15.36
N LYS A 166 -5.92 -7.09 -15.87
CA LYS A 166 -4.67 -7.00 -16.63
C LYS A 166 -3.55 -6.69 -15.65
N PHE A 167 -2.49 -7.49 -15.68
CA PHE A 167 -1.31 -7.30 -14.84
C PHE A 167 -0.14 -6.80 -15.67
N ALA A 168 0.66 -5.93 -15.09
CA ALA A 168 2.01 -5.62 -15.52
C ALA A 168 3.00 -6.24 -14.54
N ASN A 169 4.09 -6.81 -15.06
CA ASN A 169 5.16 -7.32 -14.23
C ASN A 169 6.18 -6.21 -13.99
N THR A 170 6.68 -6.12 -12.76
CA THR A 170 7.69 -5.16 -12.35
C THR A 170 8.88 -5.87 -11.73
N ILE A 171 10.09 -5.44 -12.10
CA ILE A 171 11.32 -5.86 -11.45
C ILE A 171 11.90 -4.63 -10.75
N SER A 172 12.17 -4.75 -9.45
CA SER A 172 12.78 -3.68 -8.67
C SER A 172 14.14 -4.11 -8.14
N LEU A 173 15.14 -3.25 -8.30
CA LEU A 173 16.48 -3.44 -7.78
C LEU A 173 16.84 -2.26 -6.90
N ARG A 174 17.45 -2.53 -5.75
CA ARG A 174 18.11 -1.50 -4.93
C ARG A 174 19.61 -1.54 -5.17
N LEU A 175 20.12 -0.43 -5.64
CA LEU A 175 21.55 -0.28 -5.96
C LEU A 175 22.17 0.76 -5.02
N LYS A 176 23.40 0.52 -4.60
CA LYS A 176 24.21 1.48 -3.83
C LYS A 176 25.20 2.15 -4.78
N GLY A 177 25.37 3.46 -4.64
CA GLY A 177 26.50 4.16 -5.29
C GLY A 177 26.30 4.55 -6.76
N LEU A 178 25.11 4.55 -7.30
CA LEU A 178 24.83 5.09 -8.63
C LEU A 178 24.64 6.61 -8.55
N GLY A 179 25.75 7.34 -8.56
CA GLY A 179 25.81 8.77 -8.31
C GLY A 179 25.43 9.70 -9.45
N GLU A 180 24.87 9.20 -10.56
CA GLU A 180 24.53 10.05 -11.72
C GLU A 180 23.16 10.74 -11.64
N ILE A 181 22.29 10.29 -10.75
CA ILE A 181 20.96 10.90 -10.56
C ILE A 181 21.01 11.72 -9.28
N PRO A 182 20.73 13.03 -9.33
CA PRO A 182 20.62 13.86 -8.14
C PRO A 182 19.55 13.31 -7.19
N ARG A 183 19.77 13.46 -5.87
CA ARG A 183 18.85 12.94 -4.85
C ARG A 183 17.46 13.58 -4.88
N ASP A 184 17.33 14.74 -5.49
CA ASP A 184 16.08 15.48 -5.66
C ASP A 184 15.52 15.35 -7.09
N ALA A 185 15.99 14.37 -7.85
CA ALA A 185 15.52 14.06 -9.19
C ALA A 185 15.07 12.60 -9.30
N VAL A 186 14.15 12.35 -10.21
CA VAL A 186 13.75 11.01 -10.64
C VAL A 186 13.86 10.91 -12.16
N ARG A 187 14.16 9.71 -12.65
CA ARG A 187 14.31 9.46 -14.09
C ARG A 187 13.32 8.41 -14.57
N PHE A 188 12.69 8.68 -15.68
CA PHE A 188 11.88 7.74 -16.44
C PHE A 188 12.51 7.49 -17.80
N GLU A 189 12.70 6.24 -18.16
CA GLU A 189 13.35 5.79 -19.38
C GLU A 189 12.37 5.00 -20.25
N PHE A 190 12.14 5.48 -21.46
CA PHE A 190 11.23 4.88 -22.42
C PHE A 190 11.96 4.32 -23.65
N GLY A 191 11.27 3.48 -24.40
CA GLY A 191 11.73 3.01 -25.71
C GLY A 191 12.55 1.71 -25.68
N PHE A 192 13.06 1.25 -24.54
CA PHE A 192 13.77 -0.03 -24.42
C PHE A 192 12.82 -1.20 -24.13
N ILE A 193 11.73 -0.95 -23.44
CA ILE A 193 10.77 -1.98 -23.01
C ILE A 193 9.49 -1.84 -23.82
N LYS A 194 9.11 -2.89 -24.53
CA LYS A 194 7.85 -2.92 -25.28
C LYS A 194 6.67 -2.90 -24.32
N TYR A 195 5.79 -1.91 -24.45
CA TYR A 195 4.64 -1.66 -23.56
C TYR A 195 5.00 -1.41 -22.10
N GLY A 196 6.21 -0.88 -21.85
CA GLY A 196 6.68 -0.58 -20.51
C GLY A 196 7.73 0.55 -20.50
N PHE A 197 8.26 0.82 -19.34
CA PHE A 197 9.32 1.78 -19.12
C PHE A 197 10.16 1.37 -17.90
N ALA A 198 11.37 1.92 -17.80
CA ALA A 198 12.18 1.82 -16.61
C ALA A 198 12.12 3.14 -15.82
N TRP A 199 12.40 3.08 -14.54
CA TRP A 199 12.55 4.26 -13.70
C TRP A 199 13.73 4.09 -12.74
N ALA A 200 14.28 5.20 -12.28
CA ALA A 200 15.29 5.27 -11.23
C ALA A 200 14.94 6.41 -10.25
N PHE A 201 14.90 6.06 -9.00
CA PHE A 201 14.54 6.94 -7.89
C PHE A 201 15.61 6.87 -6.80
#